data_df1e68dc5a6defa15f5c10f7b93d3028
#
_entry.id   df1e68dc5a6defa15f5c10f7b93d3028
#
_cell.length_a   1.000
_cell.length_b   1.000
_cell.length_c   1.000
_cell.angle_alpha   90.00
_cell.angle_beta   90.00
_cell.angle_gamma   90.00
#
_symmetry.space_group_name_H-M   'P 1'
#
loop_
_entity.id
_entity.type
_entity.pdbx_description
1 polymer ?
#
loop_
_entity_poly.entity_id
_entity_poly.type
_entity_poly.pdbx_seq_one_letter_code
_entity_poly.pdbx_strand_id
1 'polypeptide(L)'
;SEGVTIDYVDPANLVYSYTESPNFDDIYYVGEAKTIPVNELAKQFPHLSESDLEDIMKNKSNNRSNYNSRHSEDKEDNNTVQVLYFNYKTYMNEVYKVKETGTGADKIIPKNDSFNPPEGKEGGYSKMLRSIECLYDGAMILGTNKLLKWEMAKNMMRPKSDFTKVK
;
A
#
# COMPACT_ATOMS: atom_id res chain seq x y z
N SER A 1 -8.98 -18.17 -14.91
CA SER A 1 -7.90 -18.62 -14.02
C SER A 1 -6.95 -17.45 -13.81
N GLU A 2 -6.85 -16.96 -12.59
CA GLU A 2 -5.89 -15.94 -12.21
C GLU A 2 -4.52 -16.64 -12.08
N GLY A 3 -3.68 -16.50 -13.10
CA GLY A 3 -2.33 -17.03 -13.09
C GLY A 3 -1.36 -16.04 -12.44
N VAL A 4 -0.20 -16.54 -11.96
CA VAL A 4 0.93 -15.71 -11.58
C VAL A 4 1.61 -15.22 -12.84
N THR A 5 1.74 -13.91 -13.00
CA THR A 5 2.48 -13.28 -14.09
C THR A 5 3.83 -12.80 -13.55
N ILE A 6 4.89 -13.11 -14.28
CA ILE A 6 6.24 -12.61 -13.98
C ILE A 6 6.55 -11.55 -15.02
N ASP A 7 6.86 -10.35 -14.57
CA ASP A 7 7.23 -9.22 -15.41
C ASP A 7 8.67 -8.81 -15.14
N TYR A 8 9.30 -8.17 -16.13
CA TYR A 8 10.65 -7.64 -16.00
C TYR A 8 10.62 -6.22 -15.46
N VAL A 9 11.44 -5.96 -14.45
CA VAL A 9 11.66 -4.62 -13.90
C VAL A 9 13.08 -4.18 -14.25
N ASP A 10 13.20 -3.00 -14.89
CA ASP A 10 14.52 -2.42 -15.18
C ASP A 10 15.12 -1.93 -13.84
N PRO A 11 16.31 -2.42 -13.44
CA PRO A 11 17.00 -1.99 -12.24
C PRO A 11 17.23 -0.48 -12.16
N ALA A 12 17.33 0.22 -13.30
CA ALA A 12 17.49 1.67 -13.36
C ALA A 12 16.25 2.43 -12.84
N ASN A 13 15.08 1.80 -12.90
CA ASN A 13 13.80 2.35 -12.46
C ASN A 13 13.36 1.85 -11.08
N LEU A 14 14.18 0.99 -10.46
CA LEU A 14 13.88 0.41 -9.16
C LEU A 14 14.23 1.39 -8.04
N VAL A 15 13.28 1.58 -7.13
CA VAL A 15 13.45 2.38 -5.90
C VAL A 15 13.15 1.49 -4.70
N TYR A 16 14.04 1.49 -3.72
CA TYR A 16 13.85 0.69 -2.50
C TYR A 16 14.47 1.38 -1.28
N SER A 17 14.04 0.97 -0.09
CA SER A 17 14.62 1.46 1.16
C SER A 17 16.05 0.98 1.32
N TYR A 18 16.84 1.75 2.08
CA TYR A 18 18.18 1.30 2.47
C TYR A 18 18.13 -0.10 3.08
N THR A 19 19.09 -0.94 2.76
CA THR A 19 19.22 -2.31 3.26
C THR A 19 20.69 -2.58 3.61
N GLU A 20 20.91 -3.28 4.70
CA GLU A 20 22.19 -3.85 5.11
C GLU A 20 22.24 -5.37 4.86
N SER A 21 21.07 -5.96 4.58
CA SER A 21 20.95 -7.39 4.32
C SER A 21 21.19 -7.73 2.85
N PRO A 22 22.07 -8.69 2.54
CA PRO A 22 22.29 -9.16 1.17
C PRO A 22 21.06 -9.85 0.57
N ASN A 23 20.09 -10.26 1.40
CA ASN A 23 18.86 -10.91 0.99
C ASN A 23 17.66 -9.94 0.91
N PHE A 24 17.85 -8.65 1.19
CA PHE A 24 16.80 -7.62 1.17
C PHE A 24 15.62 -7.89 2.11
N ASP A 25 15.80 -8.65 3.17
CA ASP A 25 14.74 -8.99 4.14
C ASP A 25 14.38 -7.83 5.09
N ASP A 26 15.26 -6.83 5.21
CA ASP A 26 15.09 -5.63 6.02
C ASP A 26 14.44 -4.45 5.25
N ILE A 27 14.17 -4.58 3.94
CA ILE A 27 13.51 -3.52 3.19
C ILE A 27 12.05 -3.36 3.62
N TYR A 28 11.58 -2.13 3.70
CA TYR A 28 10.20 -1.80 4.04
C TYR A 28 9.42 -1.13 2.90
N TYR A 29 10.09 -0.67 1.85
CA TYR A 29 9.43 -0.33 0.60
C TYR A 29 10.29 -0.73 -0.61
N VAL A 30 9.59 -1.05 -1.68
CA VAL A 30 10.15 -1.28 -3.01
C VAL A 30 9.16 -0.76 -4.03
N GLY A 31 9.65 -0.14 -5.09
CA GLY A 31 8.80 0.40 -6.15
C GLY A 31 9.53 0.52 -7.47
N GLU A 32 8.76 0.74 -8.50
CA GLU A 32 9.22 0.96 -9.87
C GLU A 32 8.67 2.29 -10.40
N ALA A 33 9.56 3.13 -10.92
CA ALA A 33 9.19 4.37 -11.60
C ALA A 33 8.91 4.08 -13.07
N LYS A 34 7.67 4.28 -13.52
CA LYS A 34 7.25 4.10 -14.92
C LYS A 34 6.83 5.43 -15.54
N THR A 35 7.25 5.68 -16.77
CA THR A 35 6.74 6.79 -17.57
C THR A 35 5.58 6.27 -18.40
N ILE A 36 4.38 6.80 -18.17
CA ILE A 36 3.16 6.38 -18.85
C ILE A 36 2.45 7.58 -19.50
N PRO A 37 1.73 7.38 -20.62
CA PRO A 37 0.86 8.39 -21.20
C PRO A 37 -0.28 8.78 -20.26
N VAL A 38 -0.72 10.05 -20.32
CA VAL A 38 -1.83 10.54 -19.46
C VAL A 38 -3.14 9.80 -19.71
N ASN A 39 -3.40 9.39 -20.95
CA ASN A 39 -4.57 8.59 -21.29
C ASN A 39 -4.53 7.20 -20.61
N GLU A 40 -3.36 6.60 -20.49
CA GLU A 40 -3.19 5.34 -19.76
C GLU A 40 -3.34 5.55 -18.25
N LEU A 41 -2.85 6.67 -17.72
CA LEU A 41 -3.07 7.07 -16.33
C LEU A 41 -4.57 7.18 -16.01
N ALA A 42 -5.34 7.86 -16.86
CA ALA A 42 -6.79 8.02 -16.69
C ALA A 42 -7.53 6.67 -16.73
N LYS A 43 -7.07 5.74 -17.57
CA LYS A 43 -7.63 4.41 -17.67
C LYS A 43 -7.35 3.55 -16.44
N GLN A 44 -6.14 3.63 -15.90
CA GLN A 44 -5.73 2.87 -14.70
C GLN A 44 -6.36 3.44 -13.42
N PHE A 45 -6.60 4.75 -13.37
CA PHE A 45 -7.14 5.47 -12.21
C PHE A 45 -8.41 6.24 -12.56
N PRO A 46 -9.54 5.57 -12.77
CA PRO A 46 -10.78 6.18 -13.24
C PRO A 46 -11.43 7.15 -12.23
N HIS A 47 -10.92 7.21 -11.02
CA HIS A 47 -11.37 8.17 -10.00
C HIS A 47 -10.76 9.57 -10.17
N LEU A 48 -9.78 9.73 -11.05
CA LEU A 48 -9.19 11.04 -11.37
C LEU A 48 -10.18 11.85 -12.20
N SER A 49 -10.43 13.08 -11.77
CA SER A 49 -11.22 14.03 -12.54
C SER A 49 -10.40 14.65 -13.68
N GLU A 50 -11.06 15.25 -14.64
CA GLU A 50 -10.41 15.97 -15.74
C GLU A 50 -9.54 17.13 -15.22
N SER A 51 -10.02 17.87 -14.20
CA SER A 51 -9.24 18.89 -13.52
C SER A 51 -7.99 18.36 -12.84
N ASP A 52 -8.05 17.15 -12.28
CA ASP A 52 -6.87 16.50 -11.69
C ASP A 52 -5.82 16.19 -12.74
N LEU A 53 -6.24 15.71 -13.91
CA LEU A 53 -5.33 15.39 -15.01
C LEU A 53 -4.68 16.67 -15.57
N GLU A 54 -5.43 17.76 -15.69
CA GLU A 54 -4.87 19.06 -16.08
C GLU A 54 -3.84 19.58 -15.08
N ASP A 55 -4.13 19.49 -13.78
CA ASP A 55 -3.20 19.90 -12.72
C ASP A 55 -1.92 19.08 -12.72
N ILE A 56 -2.03 17.78 -12.96
CA ILE A 56 -0.89 16.88 -13.11
C ILE A 56 -0.03 17.34 -14.29
N MET A 57 -0.65 17.67 -15.41
CA MET A 57 0.06 18.12 -16.60
C MET A 57 0.74 19.47 -16.41
N LYS A 58 0.10 20.42 -15.72
CA LYS A 58 0.66 21.74 -15.39
C LYS A 58 1.86 21.62 -14.45
N ASN A 59 1.76 20.78 -13.43
CA ASN A 59 2.79 20.64 -12.41
C ASN A 59 3.99 19.81 -12.87
N LYS A 60 3.82 18.99 -13.90
CA LYS A 60 4.89 18.22 -14.53
C LYS A 60 6.06 19.11 -15.00
N SER A 61 5.74 20.28 -15.55
CA SER A 61 6.72 21.22 -16.10
C SER A 61 7.67 21.78 -15.04
N ASN A 62 7.26 21.83 -13.77
CA ASN A 62 8.02 22.49 -12.71
C ASN A 62 8.97 21.56 -11.95
N ASN A 63 8.81 20.23 -12.07
CA ASN A 63 9.61 19.26 -11.31
C ASN A 63 10.24 18.21 -12.25
N ARG A 64 11.17 18.63 -13.07
CA ARG A 64 12.10 17.69 -13.72
C ARG A 64 12.96 17.04 -12.64
N SER A 65 12.51 15.93 -12.09
CA SER A 65 13.40 15.11 -11.29
C SER A 65 14.46 14.50 -12.21
N ASN A 66 15.72 14.74 -11.89
CA ASN A 66 16.91 14.28 -12.62
C ASN A 66 17.05 12.73 -12.72
N TYR A 67 15.99 12.00 -12.44
CA TYR A 67 16.07 10.54 -12.33
C TYR A 67 16.21 9.81 -13.68
N ASN A 68 15.88 10.43 -14.80
CA ASN A 68 15.90 9.78 -16.11
C ASN A 68 16.68 10.52 -17.22
N SER A 69 17.63 11.40 -16.89
CA SER A 69 18.35 12.16 -17.92
C SER A 69 19.38 11.34 -18.73
N ARG A 70 19.45 10.03 -18.55
CA ARG A 70 20.48 9.22 -19.25
C ARG A 70 20.00 8.43 -20.47
N HIS A 71 18.70 8.36 -20.77
CA HIS A 71 18.21 7.48 -21.85
C HIS A 71 17.12 8.05 -22.76
N SER A 72 16.80 9.31 -22.75
CA SER A 72 15.86 9.85 -23.74
C SER A 72 16.42 11.07 -24.48
N GLU A 73 17.15 10.82 -25.53
CA GLU A 73 17.27 11.74 -26.68
C GLU A 73 15.98 11.77 -27.52
N ASP A 74 14.94 11.04 -27.11
CA ASP A 74 13.66 11.00 -27.80
C ASP A 74 12.77 12.16 -27.38
N LYS A 75 12.29 12.86 -28.40
CA LYS A 75 11.33 13.96 -28.42
C LYS A 75 10.42 13.94 -27.18
N GLU A 76 10.47 15.03 -26.41
CA GLU A 76 9.57 15.30 -25.28
C GLU A 76 8.13 15.03 -25.72
N ASP A 77 7.63 13.84 -25.43
CA ASP A 77 6.22 13.56 -25.53
C ASP A 77 5.55 14.26 -24.35
N ASN A 78 5.01 15.48 -24.63
CA ASN A 78 4.40 16.35 -23.63
C ASN A 78 3.21 15.70 -22.91
N ASN A 79 2.83 14.49 -23.30
CA ASN A 79 1.65 13.80 -22.81
C ASN A 79 1.95 12.58 -21.92
N THR A 80 3.15 12.50 -21.34
CA THR A 80 3.53 11.42 -20.42
C THR A 80 3.76 11.93 -19.01
N VAL A 81 3.59 11.08 -18.00
CA VAL A 81 3.84 11.35 -16.58
C VAL A 81 4.65 10.22 -15.97
N GLN A 82 5.45 10.54 -14.95
CA GLN A 82 6.16 9.54 -14.18
C GLN A 82 5.34 9.12 -12.96
N VAL A 83 5.07 7.84 -12.85
CA VAL A 83 4.34 7.24 -11.75
C VAL A 83 5.25 6.26 -11.03
N LEU A 84 5.33 6.38 -9.72
CA LEU A 84 5.97 5.39 -8.86
C LEU A 84 4.89 4.41 -8.39
N TYR A 85 5.00 3.16 -8.80
CA TYR A 85 4.23 2.03 -8.26
C TYR A 85 5.07 1.38 -7.18
N PHE A 86 4.53 1.24 -5.98
CA PHE A 86 5.33 0.76 -4.86
C PHE A 86 4.55 -0.11 -3.90
N ASN A 87 5.27 -1.00 -3.24
CA ASN A 87 4.78 -1.75 -2.09
C ASN A 87 5.43 -1.20 -0.83
N TYR A 88 4.66 -1.05 0.22
CA TYR A 88 5.11 -0.54 1.50
C TYR A 88 4.71 -1.49 2.63
N LYS A 89 5.70 -1.95 3.38
CA LYS A 89 5.53 -2.83 4.53
C LYS A 89 5.37 -1.98 5.80
N THR A 90 4.32 -2.21 6.53
CA THR A 90 4.02 -1.50 7.78
C THR A 90 3.29 -2.41 8.77
N TYR A 91 2.92 -1.85 9.91
CA TYR A 91 2.18 -2.56 10.93
C TYR A 91 0.81 -1.93 11.14
N MET A 92 -0.19 -2.77 11.29
CA MET A 92 -1.54 -2.38 11.65
C MET A 92 -1.90 -3.01 13.00
N ASN A 93 -2.59 -2.24 13.84
CA ASN A 93 -3.09 -2.73 15.11
C ASN A 93 -4.52 -3.25 14.95
N GLU A 94 -4.73 -4.52 15.27
CA GLU A 94 -6.06 -5.09 15.42
C GLU A 94 -6.50 -4.99 16.88
N VAL A 95 -7.72 -4.51 17.09
CA VAL A 95 -8.32 -4.35 18.42
C VAL A 95 -9.31 -5.46 18.68
N TYR A 96 -9.16 -6.16 19.80
CA TYR A 96 -10.05 -7.22 20.20
C TYR A 96 -10.65 -6.93 21.58
N LYS A 97 -11.94 -7.25 21.71
CA LYS A 97 -12.63 -7.38 22.99
C LYS A 97 -12.49 -8.82 23.44
N VAL A 98 -11.85 -9.01 24.57
CA VAL A 98 -11.74 -10.32 25.21
C VAL A 98 -12.72 -10.39 26.38
N LYS A 99 -13.55 -11.41 26.40
CA LYS A 99 -14.46 -11.70 27.51
C LYS A 99 -14.01 -12.99 28.16
N GLU A 100 -13.65 -12.92 29.44
CA GLU A 100 -13.44 -14.09 30.27
C GLU A 100 -14.79 -14.77 30.51
N THR A 101 -14.87 -16.05 30.19
CA THR A 101 -16.03 -16.87 30.50
C THR A 101 -15.74 -17.71 31.73
N GLY A 102 -16.77 -17.90 32.58
CA GLY A 102 -16.62 -18.69 33.81
C GLY A 102 -16.21 -20.17 33.59
N THR A 103 -16.11 -20.60 32.34
CA THR A 103 -15.67 -21.93 31.93
C THR A 103 -14.18 -21.97 31.51
N GLY A 104 -13.45 -20.84 31.64
CA GLY A 104 -12.03 -20.77 31.28
C GLY A 104 -11.73 -20.63 29.79
N ALA A 105 -12.75 -20.52 28.96
CA ALA A 105 -12.57 -20.23 27.53
C ALA A 105 -12.83 -18.73 27.26
N ASP A 106 -11.84 -18.02 26.73
CA ASP A 106 -11.98 -16.61 26.38
C ASP A 106 -12.75 -16.44 25.07
N LYS A 107 -13.74 -15.55 25.08
CA LYS A 107 -14.41 -15.15 23.85
C LYS A 107 -13.76 -13.89 23.29
N ILE A 108 -13.13 -14.01 22.11
CA ILE A 108 -12.43 -12.94 21.41
C ILE A 108 -13.30 -12.41 20.27
N ILE A 109 -13.54 -11.10 20.27
CA ILE A 109 -14.38 -10.43 19.26
C ILE A 109 -13.60 -9.25 18.67
N PRO A 110 -13.39 -9.18 17.35
CA PRO A 110 -12.75 -8.03 16.72
C PRO A 110 -13.59 -6.76 16.90
N LYS A 111 -12.94 -5.64 17.12
CA LYS A 111 -13.52 -4.32 17.33
C LYS A 111 -12.79 -3.27 16.51
N ASN A 112 -13.42 -2.11 16.37
CA ASN A 112 -12.79 -0.94 15.75
C ASN A 112 -11.74 -0.33 16.69
N ASP A 113 -10.82 0.42 16.14
CA ASP A 113 -9.70 1.05 16.86
C ASP A 113 -10.16 1.96 18.02
N SER A 114 -11.33 2.56 17.87
CA SER A 114 -11.95 3.42 18.89
C SER A 114 -12.57 2.66 20.06
N PHE A 115 -12.55 1.32 20.05
CA PHE A 115 -13.15 0.54 21.12
C PHE A 115 -12.40 0.72 22.44
N ASN A 116 -13.12 1.13 23.48
CA ASN A 116 -12.68 1.09 24.86
C ASN A 116 -13.70 0.30 25.69
N PRO A 117 -13.25 -0.61 26.56
CA PRO A 117 -14.15 -1.33 27.44
C PRO A 117 -14.83 -0.32 28.39
N PRO A 118 -16.11 -0.52 28.70
CA PRO A 118 -16.81 0.33 29.66
C PRO A 118 -16.18 0.23 31.04
N GLU A 119 -15.92 1.37 31.66
CA GLU A 119 -15.40 1.44 33.02
C GLU A 119 -16.46 0.92 34.03
N GLY A 120 -16.02 0.10 34.98
CA GLY A 120 -16.80 -0.24 36.17
C GLY A 120 -17.90 -1.28 36.03
N LYS A 121 -17.94 -2.08 34.95
CA LYS A 121 -18.85 -3.23 34.86
C LYS A 121 -18.16 -4.52 35.28
N GLU A 122 -18.71 -5.14 36.30
CA GLU A 122 -18.51 -6.54 36.67
C GLU A 122 -18.79 -7.42 35.43
N GLY A 123 -17.77 -7.88 34.79
CA GLY A 123 -17.90 -8.77 33.63
C GLY A 123 -16.69 -8.66 32.73
N GLY A 124 -15.53 -9.03 33.26
CA GLY A 124 -14.33 -9.49 32.62
C GLY A 124 -14.11 -9.15 31.14
N TYR A 125 -14.31 -7.87 30.75
CA TYR A 125 -13.95 -7.47 29.40
C TYR A 125 -12.61 -6.75 29.43
N SER A 126 -11.66 -7.25 28.65
CA SER A 126 -10.39 -6.56 28.42
C SER A 126 -10.22 -6.17 26.95
N LYS A 127 -9.37 -5.17 26.71
CA LYS A 127 -8.95 -4.77 25.38
C LYS A 127 -7.60 -5.43 25.09
N MET A 128 -7.53 -6.20 24.03
CA MET A 128 -6.29 -6.77 23.52
C MET A 128 -5.92 -6.09 22.21
N LEU A 129 -4.67 -5.66 22.10
CA LEU A 129 -4.09 -5.12 20.89
C LEU A 129 -3.14 -6.16 20.30
N ARG A 130 -3.28 -6.41 19.01
CA ARG A 130 -2.36 -7.25 18.25
C ARG A 130 -1.82 -6.46 17.09
N SER A 131 -0.51 -6.28 17.02
CA SER A 131 0.16 -5.71 15.86
C SER A 131 0.41 -6.78 14.82
N ILE A 132 -0.05 -6.56 13.60
CA ILE A 132 0.19 -7.43 12.47
C ILE A 132 0.95 -6.67 11.39
N GLU A 133 1.91 -7.36 10.78
CA GLU A 133 2.60 -6.83 9.60
C GLU A 133 1.66 -6.89 8.39
N CYS A 134 1.58 -5.80 7.65
CA CYS A 134 0.78 -5.71 6.45
C CYS A 134 1.55 -5.01 5.33
N LEU A 135 1.19 -5.35 4.10
CA LEU A 135 1.73 -4.78 2.88
C LEU A 135 0.67 -3.90 2.24
N TYR A 136 1.06 -2.69 1.84
CA TYR A 136 0.22 -1.78 1.07
C TYR A 136 0.74 -1.65 -0.35
N ASP A 137 -0.20 -1.63 -1.30
CA ASP A 137 0.05 -1.25 -2.68
C ASP A 137 -0.23 0.24 -2.83
N GLY A 138 0.75 0.97 -3.34
CA GLY A 138 0.66 2.39 -3.59
C GLY A 138 1.00 2.75 -5.02
N ALA A 139 0.47 3.87 -5.46
CA ALA A 139 0.90 4.54 -6.68
C ALA A 139 0.87 6.06 -6.45
N MET A 140 1.91 6.76 -6.87
CA MET A 140 1.99 8.21 -6.75
C MET A 140 2.66 8.83 -7.97
N ILE A 141 2.33 10.09 -8.24
CA ILE A 141 2.97 10.84 -9.33
C ILE A 141 4.26 11.44 -8.80
N LEU A 142 5.36 11.10 -9.45
CA LEU A 142 6.66 11.67 -9.11
C LEU A 142 6.71 13.17 -9.39
N GLY A 143 7.35 13.90 -8.49
CA GLY A 143 7.42 15.36 -8.56
C GLY A 143 6.17 16.09 -8.05
N THR A 144 5.18 15.35 -7.57
CA THR A 144 3.97 15.90 -6.93
C THR A 144 3.70 15.17 -5.62
N ASN A 145 2.81 15.72 -4.80
CA ASN A 145 2.32 15.04 -3.59
C ASN A 145 1.03 14.24 -3.86
N LYS A 146 0.71 13.97 -5.14
CA LYS A 146 -0.54 13.30 -5.48
C LYS A 146 -0.39 11.79 -5.38
N LEU A 147 -1.10 11.23 -4.41
CA LEU A 147 -1.25 9.80 -4.23
C LEU A 147 -2.43 9.32 -5.09
N LEU A 148 -2.18 8.33 -5.95
CA LEU A 148 -3.16 7.76 -6.88
C LEU A 148 -3.84 6.52 -6.30
N LYS A 149 -3.09 5.73 -5.54
CA LYS A 149 -3.55 4.49 -4.95
C LYS A 149 -2.86 4.28 -3.60
N TRP A 150 -3.62 3.82 -2.62
CA TRP A 150 -3.12 3.34 -1.34
C TRP A 150 -4.08 2.31 -0.79
N GLU A 151 -3.78 1.04 -0.98
CA GLU A 151 -4.65 -0.06 -0.59
C GLU A 151 -3.83 -1.16 0.09
N MET A 152 -4.44 -1.83 1.06
CA MET A 152 -3.82 -3.02 1.62
C MET A 152 -3.75 -4.10 0.54
N ALA A 153 -2.54 -4.62 0.29
CA ALA A 153 -2.31 -5.67 -0.67
C ALA A 153 -3.13 -6.92 -0.30
N LYS A 154 -3.93 -7.39 -1.23
CA LYS A 154 -4.69 -8.63 -1.07
C LYS A 154 -3.73 -9.80 -1.19
N ASN A 155 -3.24 -10.30 -0.07
CA ASN A 155 -2.44 -11.52 -0.08
C ASN A 155 -3.34 -12.74 -0.25
N MET A 156 -3.43 -13.22 -1.49
CA MET A 156 -4.20 -14.43 -1.84
C MET A 156 -3.64 -15.71 -1.20
N MET A 157 -2.37 -15.69 -0.77
CA MET A 157 -1.71 -16.81 -0.12
C MET A 157 -1.82 -16.80 1.40
N ARG A 158 -2.38 -15.74 2.00
CA ARG A 158 -2.60 -15.73 3.44
C ARG A 158 -3.70 -16.74 3.75
N PRO A 159 -3.42 -17.83 4.49
CA PRO A 159 -4.48 -18.73 4.90
C PRO A 159 -5.53 -17.90 5.65
N LYS A 160 -6.79 -18.10 5.31
CA LYS A 160 -7.90 -17.50 6.06
C LYS A 160 -7.61 -17.77 7.52
N SER A 161 -7.63 -16.74 8.36
CA SER A 161 -7.29 -16.85 9.77
C SER A 161 -8.02 -18.06 10.38
N ASP A 162 -7.39 -18.76 11.30
CA ASP A 162 -7.98 -19.95 11.94
C ASP A 162 -9.37 -19.68 12.56
N PHE A 163 -9.71 -18.42 12.82
CA PHE A 163 -11.05 -17.96 13.21
C PHE A 163 -12.15 -18.18 12.16
N THR A 164 -11.82 -18.31 10.89
CA THR A 164 -12.79 -18.62 9.82
C THR A 164 -12.97 -20.12 9.60
N LYS A 165 -12.15 -20.96 10.21
CA LYS A 165 -12.23 -22.43 10.10
C LYS A 165 -13.10 -23.07 11.16
N VAL A 166 -13.54 -22.31 12.17
CA VAL A 166 -14.43 -22.77 13.22
C VAL A 166 -15.82 -22.21 12.96
N LYS A 167 -16.51 -22.78 12.02
CA LYS A 167 -17.97 -22.74 11.85
C LYS A 167 -18.47 -24.14 11.62
#